data_27102266dbf9f95527da3f223916b55a
#
_entry.id   27102266dbf9f95527da3f223916b55a
#
_cell.length_a   1.000
_cell.length_b   1.000
_cell.length_c   1.000
_cell.angle_alpha   90.00
_cell.angle_beta   90.00
_cell.angle_gamma   90.00
#
_symmetry.space_group_name_H-M   'P 1'
#
loop_
_entity.id
_entity.type
_entity.pdbx_description
1 polymer ?
#
loop_
_entity_poly.entity_id
_entity_poly.type
_entity_poly.pdbx_seq_one_letter_code
_entity_poly.pdbx_strand_id
1 'polypeptide(L)'
;MQAKGHTRYNNMVTYKTPSFAGVTAFAQYSFGDSNTDKGYTEGKATADRYYGIGVTYKNQDLYLVGTIDSVNYGSVQTPASKTSLDDSLTVTLGGNYNFGVLTAYGSFQYFDNALSVGQKYVTDKGGVDTADATHFANGAEGWSVGLGVGVPLFGGTAKAAAGYVSAEDTEVSSTKLDRWNVTVGYDYSLSKRTSVYTAATYLEDTYKKANEDDHKPNACEVMVGLIHKF
;
A
#
# COMPACT_ATOMS: atom_id res chain seq x y z
N MET A 1 0.46 6.24 -1.61
CA MET A 1 0.71 5.11 -2.51
C MET A 1 1.70 4.20 -1.85
N GLN A 2 1.55 2.88 -2.02
CA GLN A 2 2.39 1.91 -1.32
C GLN A 2 2.61 0.73 -2.25
N ALA A 3 3.72 0.02 -2.09
CA ALA A 3 3.87 -1.30 -2.65
C ALA A 3 2.73 -2.16 -2.11
N LYS A 4 2.10 -2.90 -3.01
CA LYS A 4 0.95 -3.71 -2.67
C LYS A 4 1.44 -5.09 -2.25
N GLY A 5 1.52 -5.32 -0.94
CA GLY A 5 1.60 -6.66 -0.40
C GLY A 5 0.26 -7.39 -0.52
N HIS A 6 0.23 -8.64 -0.11
CA HIS A 6 -1.02 -9.37 0.05
C HIS A 6 -1.87 -8.66 1.11
N THR A 7 -3.13 -8.42 0.81
CA THR A 7 -4.06 -7.76 1.74
C THR A 7 -4.61 -8.72 2.80
N ARG A 8 -4.43 -10.02 2.61
CA ARG A 8 -4.88 -11.08 3.52
C ARG A 8 -3.93 -12.26 3.45
N TYR A 9 -3.60 -12.79 4.61
CA TYR A 9 -2.84 -14.03 4.75
C TYR A 9 -3.70 -15.04 5.50
N ASN A 10 -3.70 -16.29 5.03
CA ASN A 10 -4.37 -17.39 5.72
C ASN A 10 -3.45 -17.95 6.80
N ASN A 11 -4.03 -18.68 7.77
CA ASN A 11 -3.27 -19.37 8.81
C ASN A 11 -2.28 -18.47 9.55
N MET A 12 -2.72 -17.27 9.92
CA MET A 12 -1.87 -16.27 10.54
C MET A 12 -2.05 -16.22 12.06
N VAL A 13 -0.94 -16.18 12.77
CA VAL A 13 -0.89 -15.87 14.20
C VAL A 13 -0.40 -14.45 14.38
N THR A 14 -1.10 -13.67 15.19
CA THR A 14 -0.74 -12.31 15.54
C THR A 14 -0.60 -12.19 17.05
N TYR A 15 0.53 -11.68 17.50
CA TYR A 15 0.75 -11.26 18.87
C TYR A 15 0.80 -9.75 18.97
N LYS A 16 0.11 -9.19 19.94
CA LYS A 16 0.10 -7.75 20.22
C LYS A 16 0.33 -7.54 21.72
N THR A 17 1.30 -6.69 22.06
CA THR A 17 1.56 -6.35 23.46
C THR A 17 0.46 -5.45 24.03
N PRO A 18 0.27 -5.43 25.35
CA PRO A 18 -0.36 -4.31 26.01
C PRO A 18 0.36 -3.01 25.67
N SER A 19 -0.36 -1.88 25.76
CA SER A 19 0.27 -0.57 25.60
C SER A 19 1.03 -0.19 26.86
N PHE A 20 2.31 0.20 26.71
CA PHE A 20 3.14 0.71 27.78
C PHE A 20 3.66 2.09 27.39
N ALA A 21 3.36 3.11 28.17
CA ALA A 21 3.75 4.51 27.93
C ALA A 21 3.41 4.98 26.48
N GLY A 22 2.27 4.52 25.93
CA GLY A 22 1.87 4.84 24.57
C GLY A 22 2.47 3.94 23.48
N VAL A 23 3.44 3.09 23.82
CA VAL A 23 4.07 2.13 22.89
C VAL A 23 3.31 0.82 22.88
N THR A 24 3.04 0.31 21.67
CA THR A 24 2.49 -1.04 21.45
C THR A 24 3.30 -1.70 20.35
N ALA A 25 3.78 -2.92 20.59
CA ALA A 25 4.45 -3.74 19.57
C ALA A 25 3.55 -4.88 19.11
N PHE A 26 3.77 -5.34 17.90
CA PHE A 26 3.09 -6.51 17.36
C PHE A 26 4.03 -7.33 16.48
N ALA A 27 3.75 -8.64 16.42
CA ALA A 27 4.41 -9.57 15.55
C ALA A 27 3.37 -10.47 14.88
N GLN A 28 3.61 -10.80 13.62
CA GLN A 28 2.73 -11.61 12.80
C GLN A 28 3.53 -12.68 12.08
N TYR A 29 2.94 -13.86 11.98
CA TYR A 29 3.48 -14.96 11.19
C TYR A 29 2.34 -15.70 10.51
N SER A 30 2.46 -15.95 9.21
CA SER A 30 1.57 -16.81 8.44
C SER A 30 2.30 -18.10 8.04
N PHE A 31 1.68 -19.25 8.33
CA PHE A 31 2.20 -20.58 8.00
C PHE A 31 2.04 -20.93 6.51
N GLY A 32 1.48 -20.02 5.75
CA GLY A 32 1.27 -20.17 4.31
C GLY A 32 -0.18 -20.38 3.93
N ASP A 33 -0.43 -20.22 2.66
CA ASP A 33 -1.75 -20.46 2.07
C ASP A 33 -1.83 -21.88 1.53
N SER A 34 -2.80 -22.65 2.02
CA SER A 34 -3.16 -23.95 1.46
C SER A 34 -4.09 -23.77 0.26
N ASN A 35 -3.65 -23.10 -0.78
CA ASN A 35 -4.42 -23.08 -2.03
C ASN A 35 -4.26 -24.44 -2.72
N THR A 36 -5.18 -25.36 -2.40
CA THR A 36 -5.21 -26.73 -2.91
C THR A 36 -5.26 -26.82 -4.43
N ASP A 37 -5.79 -25.79 -5.09
CA ASP A 37 -5.89 -25.72 -6.56
C ASP A 37 -4.53 -25.56 -7.25
N LYS A 38 -3.48 -25.18 -6.51
CA LYS A 38 -2.13 -24.95 -7.03
C LYS A 38 -1.09 -25.96 -6.53
N GLY A 39 -1.50 -27.00 -5.81
CA GLY A 39 -0.57 -28.01 -5.27
C GLY A 39 0.29 -27.54 -4.10
N TYR A 40 -0.02 -26.41 -3.50
CA TYR A 40 0.68 -25.91 -2.31
C TYR A 40 0.25 -26.70 -1.08
N THR A 41 1.21 -27.03 -0.24
CA THR A 41 0.95 -27.70 1.04
C THR A 41 1.46 -26.81 2.17
N GLU A 42 0.57 -26.48 3.10
CA GLU A 42 0.92 -25.73 4.30
C GLU A 42 2.11 -26.36 5.04
N GLY A 43 3.01 -25.52 5.54
CA GLY A 43 4.19 -25.95 6.29
C GLY A 43 5.34 -26.52 5.44
N LYS A 44 5.19 -26.59 4.12
CA LYS A 44 6.27 -27.00 3.21
C LYS A 44 6.92 -25.78 2.52
N ALA A 45 8.10 -25.97 1.96
CA ALA A 45 8.83 -24.93 1.22
C ALA A 45 8.08 -24.42 -0.02
N THR A 46 7.00 -25.07 -0.41
CA THR A 46 6.15 -24.72 -1.54
C THR A 46 5.08 -23.67 -1.20
N ALA A 47 4.88 -23.34 0.07
CA ALA A 47 3.88 -22.39 0.51
C ALA A 47 4.53 -21.02 0.82
N ASP A 48 3.90 -19.95 0.35
CA ASP A 48 4.30 -18.60 0.72
C ASP A 48 4.12 -18.39 2.22
N ARG A 49 5.08 -17.76 2.85
CA ARG A 49 5.05 -17.42 4.28
C ARG A 49 5.19 -15.94 4.46
N TYR A 50 4.47 -15.40 5.41
CA TYR A 50 4.58 -13.99 5.77
C TYR A 50 5.04 -13.84 7.21
N TYR A 51 5.92 -12.92 7.45
CA TYR A 51 6.29 -12.48 8.79
C TYR A 51 6.46 -10.95 8.82
N GLY A 52 6.01 -10.38 9.92
CA GLY A 52 6.08 -8.95 10.12
C GLY A 52 6.18 -8.60 11.59
N ILE A 53 6.86 -7.52 11.84
CA ILE A 53 6.92 -6.88 13.15
C ILE A 53 6.58 -5.42 13.00
N GLY A 54 6.01 -4.84 14.04
CA GLY A 54 5.73 -3.42 14.03
C GLY A 54 5.63 -2.83 15.42
N VAL A 55 5.76 -1.53 15.46
CA VAL A 55 5.61 -0.74 16.67
C VAL A 55 4.76 0.48 16.39
N THR A 56 3.89 0.82 17.31
CA THR A 56 3.15 2.08 17.30
C THR A 56 3.45 2.86 18.57
N TYR A 57 3.51 4.17 18.43
CA TYR A 57 3.53 5.10 19.55
C TYR A 57 2.34 6.04 19.43
N LYS A 58 1.62 6.23 20.53
CA LYS A 58 0.47 7.13 20.60
C LYS A 58 0.49 7.93 21.89
N ASN A 59 0.39 9.24 21.76
CA ASN A 59 0.00 10.14 22.85
C ASN A 59 -1.22 10.97 22.42
N GLN A 60 -1.50 12.11 23.08
CA GLN A 60 -2.66 12.93 22.79
C GLN A 60 -2.68 13.44 21.34
N ASP A 61 -1.56 13.95 20.85
CA ASP A 61 -1.47 14.67 19.59
C ASP A 61 -0.65 13.94 18.53
N LEU A 62 0.25 13.04 18.93
CA LEU A 62 1.18 12.32 18.05
C LEU A 62 0.81 10.84 17.95
N TYR A 63 0.71 10.34 16.72
CA TYR A 63 0.69 8.93 16.41
C TYR A 63 1.80 8.59 15.43
N LEU A 64 2.63 7.60 15.78
CA LEU A 64 3.67 7.06 14.92
C LEU A 64 3.48 5.56 14.73
N VAL A 65 3.87 5.05 13.58
CA VAL A 65 3.91 3.62 13.26
C VAL A 65 5.16 3.31 12.45
N GLY A 66 5.80 2.21 12.80
CA GLY A 66 6.86 1.61 12.00
C GLY A 66 6.61 0.11 11.86
N THR A 67 6.76 -0.43 10.66
CA THR A 67 6.65 -1.86 10.36
C THR A 67 7.77 -2.33 9.46
N ILE A 68 8.19 -3.57 9.66
CA ILE A 68 9.05 -4.31 8.76
C ILE A 68 8.36 -5.64 8.51
N ASP A 69 8.15 -5.98 7.26
CA ASP A 69 7.52 -7.23 6.86
C ASP A 69 8.20 -7.85 5.63
N SER A 70 8.02 -9.15 5.50
CA SER A 70 8.61 -9.94 4.43
C SER A 70 7.66 -11.06 4.02
N VAL A 71 7.63 -11.35 2.73
CA VAL A 71 7.02 -12.55 2.15
C VAL A 71 8.14 -13.44 1.65
N ASN A 72 8.23 -14.64 2.23
CA ASN A 72 9.05 -15.71 1.69
C ASN A 72 8.20 -16.45 0.65
N TYR A 73 8.54 -16.29 -0.61
CA TYR A 73 7.82 -16.93 -1.70
C TYR A 73 8.16 -18.42 -1.80
N GLY A 74 7.12 -19.24 -1.93
CA GLY A 74 7.27 -20.68 -2.06
C GLY A 74 8.02 -21.09 -3.34
N SER A 75 8.77 -22.18 -3.25
CA SER A 75 9.60 -22.70 -4.34
C SER A 75 8.83 -23.29 -5.54
N VAL A 76 7.52 -23.49 -5.42
CA VAL A 76 6.65 -23.95 -6.53
C VAL A 76 5.97 -22.75 -7.17
N GLN A 77 6.64 -22.22 -8.15
CA GLN A 77 6.02 -21.26 -9.06
C GLN A 77 5.44 -22.02 -10.26
N THR A 78 4.30 -21.52 -10.76
CA THR A 78 3.64 -22.15 -11.91
C THR A 78 4.60 -22.34 -13.08
N PRO A 79 4.46 -23.39 -13.90
CA PRO A 79 5.40 -23.73 -14.98
C PRO A 79 5.67 -22.61 -16.01
N ALA A 80 4.90 -21.56 -16.02
CA ALA A 80 5.04 -20.43 -16.93
C ALA A 80 6.02 -19.33 -16.43
N SER A 81 6.35 -19.30 -15.14
CA SER A 81 7.31 -18.36 -14.59
C SER A 81 8.48 -19.11 -13.98
N LYS A 82 9.60 -19.11 -14.67
CA LYS A 82 10.84 -19.78 -14.23
C LYS A 82 11.70 -18.94 -13.28
N THR A 83 11.23 -17.79 -12.88
CA THR A 83 11.94 -16.92 -11.95
C THR A 83 11.59 -17.33 -10.53
N SER A 84 12.56 -17.86 -9.81
CA SER A 84 12.49 -17.92 -8.34
C SER A 84 12.49 -16.48 -7.85
N LEU A 85 11.34 -16.01 -7.39
CA LEU A 85 11.26 -14.71 -6.73
C LEU A 85 12.05 -14.78 -5.43
N ASP A 86 12.91 -13.81 -5.23
CA ASP A 86 13.55 -13.59 -3.94
C ASP A 86 12.53 -13.08 -2.91
N ASP A 87 12.83 -13.30 -1.64
CA ASP A 87 11.95 -12.87 -0.55
C ASP A 87 11.72 -11.35 -0.61
N SER A 88 10.48 -10.95 -0.44
CA SER A 88 10.18 -9.52 -0.39
C SER A 88 10.55 -8.91 0.95
N LEU A 89 10.93 -7.65 0.94
CA LEU A 89 11.12 -6.84 2.14
C LEU A 89 10.32 -5.54 2.00
N THR A 90 9.56 -5.20 3.03
CA THR A 90 8.86 -3.91 3.09
C THR A 90 9.15 -3.25 4.43
N VAL A 91 9.57 -1.99 4.38
CA VAL A 91 9.74 -1.13 5.57
C VAL A 91 8.81 0.05 5.43
N THR A 92 7.90 0.22 6.39
CA THR A 92 6.94 1.33 6.38
C THR A 92 7.07 2.16 7.64
N LEU A 93 7.16 3.47 7.46
CA LEU A 93 7.09 4.47 8.51
C LEU A 93 5.91 5.39 8.24
N GLY A 94 5.17 5.75 9.26
CA GLY A 94 4.05 6.66 9.11
C GLY A 94 3.66 7.33 10.41
N GLY A 95 2.85 8.36 10.30
CA GLY A 95 2.35 9.03 11.47
C GLY A 95 1.52 10.26 11.17
N ASN A 96 0.99 10.83 12.24
CA ASN A 96 0.32 12.11 12.18
C ASN A 96 0.55 12.92 13.45
N TYR A 97 0.42 14.22 13.31
CA TYR A 97 0.46 15.16 14.43
C TYR A 97 -0.73 16.13 14.35
N ASN A 98 -1.44 16.25 15.46
CA ASN A 98 -2.56 17.18 15.60
C ASN A 98 -2.07 18.51 16.19
N PHE A 99 -2.08 19.56 15.39
CA PHE A 99 -1.71 20.93 15.79
C PHE A 99 -2.89 21.69 16.42
N GLY A 100 -4.05 21.06 16.63
CA GLY A 100 -5.28 21.69 17.07
C GLY A 100 -6.08 22.34 15.95
N VAL A 101 -5.45 23.14 15.11
CA VAL A 101 -6.06 23.81 13.95
C VAL A 101 -6.04 22.94 12.68
N LEU A 102 -5.13 21.99 12.60
CA LEU A 102 -5.01 21.00 11.52
C LEU A 102 -4.34 19.74 12.04
N THR A 103 -4.51 18.64 11.32
CA THR A 103 -3.73 17.41 11.50
C THR A 103 -2.87 17.18 10.26
N ALA A 104 -1.56 17.07 10.45
CA ALA A 104 -0.63 16.70 9.38
C ALA A 104 -0.38 15.19 9.41
N TYR A 105 -0.22 14.59 8.23
CA TYR A 105 0.04 13.18 8.01
C TYR A 105 1.28 13.00 7.15
N GLY A 106 2.10 12.00 7.47
CA GLY A 106 3.25 11.63 6.67
C GLY A 106 3.43 10.13 6.62
N SER A 107 3.88 9.61 5.50
CA SER A 107 4.26 8.21 5.35
C SER A 107 5.46 8.07 4.42
N PHE A 108 6.27 7.07 4.69
CA PHE A 108 7.38 6.62 3.86
C PHE A 108 7.36 5.09 3.81
N GLN A 109 7.62 4.52 2.65
CA GLN A 109 7.80 3.09 2.48
C GLN A 109 8.98 2.83 1.56
N TYR A 110 9.85 1.91 1.97
CA TYR A 110 10.83 1.24 1.12
C TYR A 110 10.35 -0.19 0.88
N PHE A 111 10.55 -0.70 -0.31
CA PHE A 111 10.21 -2.07 -0.66
C PHE A 111 11.24 -2.64 -1.62
N ASP A 112 11.45 -3.95 -1.50
CA ASP A 112 12.30 -4.76 -2.34
C ASP A 112 11.57 -6.06 -2.68
N ASN A 113 11.70 -6.53 -3.91
CA ASN A 113 11.01 -7.71 -4.44
C ASN A 113 9.46 -7.67 -4.29
N ALA A 114 8.86 -6.49 -4.37
CA ALA A 114 7.41 -6.35 -4.35
C ALA A 114 6.80 -6.74 -5.70
N LEU A 115 5.81 -7.66 -5.72
CA LEU A 115 5.17 -8.11 -6.96
C LEU A 115 4.28 -7.07 -7.63
N SER A 116 3.84 -6.07 -6.90
CA SER A 116 3.05 -4.99 -7.48
C SER A 116 3.19 -3.69 -6.71
N VAL A 117 3.12 -2.60 -7.42
CA VAL A 117 3.29 -1.25 -6.89
C VAL A 117 2.07 -0.41 -7.25
N GLY A 118 1.48 0.21 -6.21
CA GLY A 118 0.30 1.05 -6.38
C GLY A 118 -0.99 0.25 -6.65
N GLN A 119 -2.04 0.96 -7.00
CA GLN A 119 -3.33 0.39 -7.37
C GLN A 119 -3.53 0.46 -8.88
N LYS A 120 -4.20 -0.55 -9.42
CA LYS A 120 -4.69 -0.52 -10.80
C LYS A 120 -5.81 0.53 -10.90
N TYR A 121 -5.86 1.21 -12.02
CA TYR A 121 -6.96 2.11 -12.35
C TYR A 121 -7.36 1.90 -13.82
N VAL A 122 -8.60 2.22 -14.13
CA VAL A 122 -9.12 2.16 -15.49
C VAL A 122 -8.89 3.51 -16.15
N THR A 123 -8.26 3.53 -17.33
CA THR A 123 -8.14 4.75 -18.11
C THR A 123 -9.32 4.86 -19.09
N ASP A 124 -9.86 6.06 -19.29
CA ASP A 124 -10.96 6.32 -20.22
C ASP A 124 -10.65 5.98 -21.69
N LYS A 125 -9.38 5.82 -22.02
CA LYS A 125 -8.94 5.49 -23.38
C LYS A 125 -8.71 3.99 -23.57
N GLY A 126 -9.71 3.20 -23.25
CA GLY A 126 -9.84 1.77 -23.47
C GLY A 126 -8.65 1.10 -24.15
N GLY A 127 -7.69 0.59 -23.42
CA GLY A 127 -6.65 -0.19 -24.04
C GLY A 127 -5.29 -0.20 -23.40
N VAL A 128 -4.97 0.68 -22.48
CA VAL A 128 -3.76 0.47 -21.69
C VAL A 128 -4.16 -0.35 -20.47
N ASP A 129 -3.88 -1.63 -20.51
CA ASP A 129 -4.00 -2.47 -19.33
C ASP A 129 -2.95 -2.02 -18.33
N THR A 130 -3.35 -1.13 -17.42
CA THR A 130 -2.49 -0.68 -16.30
C THR A 130 -2.10 -1.82 -15.37
N ALA A 131 -2.64 -3.02 -15.61
CA ALA A 131 -2.26 -4.23 -14.92
C ALA A 131 -0.76 -4.53 -15.11
N ASP A 132 -0.26 -4.33 -16.31
CA ASP A 132 1.13 -4.61 -16.62
C ASP A 132 2.07 -3.55 -16.04
N ALA A 133 1.64 -2.29 -15.97
CA ALA A 133 2.45 -1.20 -15.43
C ALA A 133 2.63 -1.26 -13.90
N THR A 134 1.76 -1.96 -13.19
CA THR A 134 1.84 -2.07 -11.72
C THR A 134 2.32 -3.43 -11.23
N HIS A 135 2.54 -4.39 -12.15
CA HIS A 135 3.00 -5.74 -11.83
C HIS A 135 4.40 -5.96 -12.38
N PHE A 136 5.32 -6.27 -11.50
CA PHE A 136 6.71 -6.56 -11.83
C PHE A 136 6.92 -8.06 -11.70
N ALA A 137 7.22 -8.71 -12.81
CA ALA A 137 7.33 -10.17 -12.87
C ALA A 137 8.52 -10.71 -12.05
N ASN A 138 9.59 -9.93 -11.97
CA ASN A 138 10.81 -10.28 -11.23
C ASN A 138 10.84 -9.62 -9.84
N GLY A 139 9.78 -8.93 -9.45
CA GLY A 139 9.76 -8.09 -8.27
C GLY A 139 10.18 -6.65 -8.57
N ALA A 140 9.77 -5.73 -7.73
CA ALA A 140 10.13 -4.33 -7.82
C ALA A 140 10.88 -3.89 -6.56
N GLU A 141 11.92 -3.10 -6.75
CA GLU A 141 12.53 -2.32 -5.69
C GLU A 141 12.15 -0.85 -5.82
N GLY A 142 12.06 -0.14 -4.71
CA GLY A 142 11.71 1.26 -4.74
C GLY A 142 11.27 1.84 -3.41
N TRP A 143 10.70 3.02 -3.52
CA TRP A 143 10.21 3.74 -2.35
C TRP A 143 8.97 4.57 -2.67
N SER A 144 8.24 4.91 -1.64
CA SER A 144 7.11 5.84 -1.75
C SER A 144 7.05 6.81 -0.59
N VAL A 145 6.50 7.99 -0.85
CA VAL A 145 6.23 9.00 0.17
C VAL A 145 4.81 9.51 0.01
N GLY A 146 4.16 9.77 1.13
CA GLY A 146 2.85 10.39 1.18
C GLY A 146 2.79 11.48 2.22
N LEU A 147 2.19 12.61 1.86
CA LEU A 147 1.91 13.73 2.77
C LEU A 147 0.44 14.07 2.70
N GLY A 148 -0.12 14.49 3.83
CA GLY A 148 -1.53 14.87 3.89
C GLY A 148 -1.81 15.88 4.99
N VAL A 149 -2.94 16.54 4.86
CA VAL A 149 -3.45 17.47 5.86
C VAL A 149 -4.97 17.35 5.97
N GLY A 150 -5.46 17.42 7.20
CA GLY A 150 -6.89 17.53 7.51
C GLY A 150 -7.16 18.80 8.31
N VAL A 151 -8.08 19.63 7.85
CA VAL A 151 -8.41 20.91 8.47
C VAL A 151 -9.90 20.89 8.82
N PRO A 152 -10.29 21.09 10.11
CA PRO A 152 -11.69 21.33 10.48
C PRO A 152 -12.18 22.58 9.78
N LEU A 153 -13.24 22.46 8.97
CA LEU A 153 -13.76 23.58 8.18
C LEU A 153 -15.28 23.38 7.94
N PHE A 154 -16.07 24.43 8.11
CA PHE A 154 -17.51 24.44 7.82
C PHE A 154 -18.32 23.29 8.45
N GLY A 155 -17.98 22.90 9.69
CA GLY A 155 -18.65 21.80 10.40
C GLY A 155 -18.25 20.39 9.97
N GLY A 156 -17.32 20.27 9.05
CA GLY A 156 -16.70 19.02 8.59
C GLY A 156 -15.18 19.07 8.64
N THR A 157 -14.52 18.24 7.84
CA THR A 157 -13.07 18.21 7.71
C THR A 157 -12.70 18.22 6.23
N ALA A 158 -12.03 19.29 5.80
CA ALA A 158 -11.39 19.34 4.50
C ALA A 158 -10.05 18.58 4.56
N LYS A 159 -9.75 17.79 3.53
CA LYS A 159 -8.55 16.97 3.43
C LYS A 159 -7.84 17.19 2.12
N ALA A 160 -6.53 17.22 2.16
CA ALA A 160 -5.70 17.19 0.97
C ALA A 160 -4.53 16.23 1.20
N ALA A 161 -4.12 15.51 0.17
CA ALA A 161 -2.98 14.63 0.22
C ALA A 161 -2.25 14.60 -1.13
N ALA A 162 -0.96 14.36 -1.08
CA ALA A 162 -0.13 14.10 -2.25
C ALA A 162 0.74 12.88 -1.98
N GLY A 163 1.02 12.11 -3.02
CA GLY A 163 1.87 10.94 -2.92
C GLY A 163 2.75 10.78 -4.15
N TYR A 164 3.90 10.16 -3.95
CA TYR A 164 4.83 9.78 -5.00
C TYR A 164 5.37 8.38 -4.72
N VAL A 165 5.54 7.57 -5.76
CA VAL A 165 6.24 6.30 -5.72
C VAL A 165 7.15 6.20 -6.92
N SER A 166 8.36 5.69 -6.69
CA SER A 166 9.32 5.32 -7.72
C SER A 166 9.69 3.86 -7.50
N ALA A 167 9.61 3.08 -8.57
CA ALA A 167 9.89 1.65 -8.55
C ALA A 167 10.60 1.24 -9.83
N GLU A 168 11.50 0.26 -9.72
CA GLU A 168 12.14 -0.37 -10.85
C GLU A 168 12.12 -1.89 -10.68
N ASP A 169 12.20 -2.60 -11.82
CA ASP A 169 12.28 -4.07 -11.80
C ASP A 169 13.65 -4.51 -11.31
N THR A 170 13.70 -5.48 -10.39
CA THR A 170 14.95 -5.93 -9.74
C THR A 170 15.96 -6.57 -10.68
N GLU A 171 15.49 -7.17 -11.78
CA GLU A 171 16.37 -7.80 -12.79
C GLU A 171 16.54 -6.96 -14.06
N VAL A 172 15.55 -6.10 -14.36
CA VAL A 172 15.51 -5.30 -15.60
C VAL A 172 15.43 -3.83 -15.26
N SER A 173 16.55 -3.21 -14.92
CA SER A 173 16.65 -1.80 -14.48
C SER A 173 16.12 -0.78 -15.49
N SER A 174 15.85 -1.18 -16.73
CA SER A 174 15.19 -0.34 -17.75
C SER A 174 13.66 -0.29 -17.61
N THR A 175 13.06 -1.18 -16.80
CA THR A 175 11.63 -1.18 -16.51
C THR A 175 11.38 -0.40 -15.22
N LYS A 176 10.77 0.79 -15.34
CA LYS A 176 10.54 1.71 -14.22
C LYS A 176 9.12 2.22 -14.22
N LEU A 177 8.61 2.49 -13.03
CA LEU A 177 7.33 3.13 -12.80
C LEU A 177 7.52 4.28 -11.81
N ASP A 178 7.23 5.48 -12.26
CA ASP A 178 7.04 6.64 -11.40
C ASP A 178 5.56 7.01 -11.40
N ARG A 179 4.96 7.17 -10.22
CA ARG A 179 3.57 7.59 -10.08
C ARG A 179 3.48 8.72 -9.07
N TRP A 180 2.73 9.76 -9.43
CA TRP A 180 2.32 10.76 -8.47
C TRP A 180 0.80 10.89 -8.43
N ASN A 181 0.28 11.34 -7.31
CA ASN A 181 -1.13 11.65 -7.16
C ASN A 181 -1.38 12.83 -6.24
N VAL A 182 -2.51 13.48 -6.48
CA VAL A 182 -3.07 14.48 -5.57
C VAL A 182 -4.52 14.13 -5.31
N THR A 183 -4.93 14.21 -4.05
CA THR A 183 -6.29 13.92 -3.61
C THR A 183 -6.78 15.09 -2.77
N VAL A 184 -8.02 15.51 -3.01
CA VAL A 184 -8.75 16.41 -2.12
C VAL A 184 -10.06 15.77 -1.71
N GLY A 185 -10.54 16.09 -0.52
CA GLY A 185 -11.78 15.51 -0.03
C GLY A 185 -12.41 16.33 1.09
N TYR A 186 -13.64 16.02 1.39
CA TYR A 186 -14.38 16.64 2.48
C TYR A 186 -15.28 15.61 3.15
N ASP A 187 -15.16 15.52 4.48
CA ASP A 187 -16.02 14.69 5.32
C ASP A 187 -16.95 15.59 6.12
N TYR A 188 -18.24 15.31 6.10
CA TYR A 188 -19.24 16.02 6.87
C TYR A 188 -20.04 15.07 7.76
N SER A 189 -20.07 15.35 9.07
CA SER A 189 -20.82 14.55 10.03
C SER A 189 -22.26 15.03 10.11
N LEU A 190 -23.21 14.21 9.64
CA LEU A 190 -24.65 14.46 9.78
C LEU A 190 -25.14 14.17 11.19
N SER A 191 -24.51 13.21 11.87
CA SER A 191 -24.76 12.85 13.26
C SER A 191 -23.56 12.15 13.87
N LYS A 192 -23.63 11.78 15.17
CA LYS A 192 -22.59 10.97 15.84
C LYS A 192 -22.34 9.60 15.16
N ARG A 193 -23.30 9.12 14.36
CA ARG A 193 -23.25 7.81 13.72
C ARG A 193 -23.22 7.88 12.19
N THR A 194 -23.51 9.03 11.59
CA THR A 194 -23.67 9.15 10.14
C THR A 194 -22.81 10.27 9.62
N SER A 195 -22.00 10.00 8.64
CA SER A 195 -21.24 11.00 7.88
C SER A 195 -21.36 10.76 6.39
N VAL A 196 -21.25 11.82 5.62
CA VAL A 196 -21.09 11.79 4.18
C VAL A 196 -19.68 12.26 3.83
N TYR A 197 -19.13 11.72 2.76
CA TYR A 197 -17.83 12.16 2.27
C TYR A 197 -17.83 12.31 0.76
N THR A 198 -16.97 13.17 0.28
CA THR A 198 -16.61 13.25 -1.14
C THR A 198 -15.10 13.35 -1.26
N ALA A 199 -14.55 12.79 -2.32
CA ALA A 199 -13.14 12.93 -2.64
C ALA A 199 -12.94 12.94 -4.15
N ALA A 200 -11.91 13.64 -4.61
CA ALA A 200 -11.44 13.63 -5.97
C ALA A 200 -9.93 13.39 -5.98
N THR A 201 -9.49 12.48 -6.81
CA THR A 201 -8.07 12.12 -6.98
C THR A 201 -7.69 12.25 -8.43
N TYR A 202 -6.57 12.89 -8.70
CA TYR A 202 -5.86 12.81 -9.96
C TYR A 202 -4.55 12.03 -9.74
N LEU A 203 -4.21 11.17 -10.68
CA LEU A 203 -2.95 10.45 -10.68
C LEU A 203 -2.40 10.35 -12.10
N GLU A 204 -1.08 10.26 -12.18
CA GLU A 204 -0.35 10.08 -13.43
C GLU A 204 0.82 9.13 -13.21
N ASP A 205 0.99 8.20 -14.14
CA ASP A 205 2.13 7.30 -14.21
C ASP A 205 3.10 7.76 -15.28
N THR A 206 4.38 7.51 -15.06
CA THR A 206 5.39 7.46 -16.09
C THR A 206 5.96 6.04 -16.08
N TYR A 207 5.59 5.25 -17.06
CA TYR A 207 6.08 3.90 -17.23
C TYR A 207 7.11 3.85 -18.35
N LYS A 208 8.28 3.31 -18.02
CA LYS A 208 9.41 3.18 -18.93
C LYS A 208 9.75 1.71 -19.13
N LYS A 209 10.05 1.34 -20.35
CA LYS A 209 10.53 0.01 -20.71
C LYS A 209 11.61 0.13 -21.79
N ALA A 210 12.58 -0.78 -21.77
CA ALA A 210 13.65 -0.75 -22.75
C ALA A 210 13.11 -0.73 -24.18
N ASN A 211 13.65 0.17 -25.01
CA ASN A 211 13.33 0.31 -26.44
C ASN A 211 11.85 0.61 -26.75
N GLU A 212 11.09 1.11 -25.79
CA GLU A 212 9.72 1.61 -25.98
C GLU A 212 9.66 3.11 -25.59
N ASP A 213 8.71 3.83 -26.19
CA ASP A 213 8.43 5.21 -25.76
C ASP A 213 7.80 5.23 -24.37
N ASP A 214 8.06 6.29 -23.61
CA ASP A 214 7.48 6.47 -22.28
C ASP A 214 5.95 6.51 -22.36
N HIS A 215 5.29 5.63 -21.63
CA HIS A 215 3.85 5.66 -21.45
C HIS A 215 3.47 6.49 -20.23
N LYS A 216 2.54 7.47 -20.43
CA LYS A 216 2.08 8.38 -19.36
C LYS A 216 0.56 8.32 -19.18
N PRO A 217 0.02 7.16 -18.75
CA PRO A 217 -1.40 7.08 -18.46
C PRO A 217 -1.75 7.91 -17.21
N ASN A 218 -2.92 8.51 -17.23
CA ASN A 218 -3.45 9.25 -16.09
C ASN A 218 -4.91 8.88 -15.84
N ALA A 219 -5.39 9.16 -14.64
CA ALA A 219 -6.78 8.97 -14.28
C ALA A 219 -7.25 10.03 -13.28
N CYS A 220 -8.52 10.36 -13.40
CA CYS A 220 -9.24 11.15 -12.41
C CYS A 220 -10.37 10.30 -11.85
N GLU A 221 -10.45 10.22 -10.53
CA GLU A 221 -11.50 9.50 -9.82
C GLU A 221 -12.24 10.44 -8.89
N VAL A 222 -13.57 10.39 -8.91
CA VAL A 222 -14.43 11.10 -7.96
C VAL A 222 -15.27 10.08 -7.22
N MET A 223 -15.30 10.18 -5.91
CA MET A 223 -16.11 9.33 -5.07
C MET A 223 -17.00 10.15 -4.12
N VAL A 224 -18.18 9.63 -3.87
CA VAL A 224 -19.12 10.13 -2.85
C VAL A 224 -19.63 8.94 -2.08
N GLY A 225 -19.71 9.06 -0.78
CA GLY A 225 -20.19 7.96 0.04
C GLY A 225 -20.83 8.40 1.36
N LEU A 226 -21.50 7.44 1.98
CA LEU A 226 -22.11 7.59 3.28
C LEU A 226 -21.57 6.50 4.20
N ILE A 227 -21.21 6.87 5.41
CA ILE A 227 -20.79 5.97 6.47
C ILE A 227 -21.81 6.01 7.58
N HIS A 228 -22.39 4.86 7.92
CA HIS A 228 -23.27 4.73 9.08
C HIS A 228 -22.72 3.67 10.05
N LYS A 229 -22.62 4.03 11.33
CA LYS A 229 -22.15 3.13 12.41
C LYS A 229 -23.36 2.64 13.21
N PHE A 230 -23.48 1.35 13.36
CA PHE A 230 -24.51 0.68 14.15
C PHE A 230 -24.12 0.55 15.62
#